data_ddfa6058982989190aca291b8d99f3bc
#
_entry.id   ddfa6058982989190aca291b8d99f3bc
#
_cell.length_a   1.000
_cell.length_b   1.000
_cell.length_c   1.000
_cell.angle_alpha   90.00
_cell.angle_beta   90.00
_cell.angle_gamma   90.00
#
_symmetry.space_group_name_H-M   'P 1'
#
loop_
_entity.id
_entity.type
_entity.pdbx_description
1 polymer ?
#
loop_
_entity_poly.entity_id
_entity_poly.type
_entity_poly.pdbx_seq_one_letter_code
_entity_poly.pdbx_strand_id
1 'polypeptide(L)'
;MIVTYNKEQVGDVLMLTLKNSGDAKLAVERKGKVARVFREDKQETVAWNIFDASSFFAIEGKGQVFLTDEQVDRLNQELEREGFAERLVNDREPKFVVGEILEMVAHPDSDHLNICQVAVGPDKTVQIVAGAPNARVGLKTIVALPGAMMPDGSLIFPGALRGEKSYGMMCSPRELHLPNAPQKRGIIELDDAEVAGTPFDPARHWHE
;
A
#
# COMPACT_ATOMS: atom_id res chain seq x y z
N MET A 1 0.69 -7.38 -1.97
CA MET A 1 2.15 -7.57 -1.87
C MET A 1 2.86 -6.33 -2.38
N ILE A 2 3.79 -5.79 -1.58
CA ILE A 2 4.65 -4.66 -1.98
C ILE A 2 6.03 -5.22 -2.26
N VAL A 3 6.56 -4.96 -3.45
CA VAL A 3 7.86 -5.47 -3.88
C VAL A 3 8.82 -4.31 -4.04
N THR A 4 9.99 -4.42 -3.43
CA THR A 4 11.03 -3.38 -3.50
C THR A 4 12.37 -3.97 -3.88
N TYR A 5 13.14 -3.20 -4.65
CA TYR A 5 14.49 -3.56 -5.09
C TYR A 5 15.41 -2.34 -5.12
N ASN A 6 16.60 -2.46 -4.56
CA ASN A 6 17.60 -1.41 -4.59
C ASN A 6 19.01 -2.02 -4.54
N LYS A 7 19.50 -2.43 -5.71
CA LYS A 7 20.78 -3.14 -5.83
C LYS A 7 21.98 -2.32 -5.33
N GLU A 8 21.94 -1.01 -5.53
CA GLU A 8 23.05 -0.12 -5.16
C GLU A 8 23.20 0.06 -3.65
N GLN A 9 22.10 0.07 -2.90
CA GLN A 9 22.09 0.38 -1.46
C GLN A 9 21.92 -0.86 -0.58
N VAL A 10 21.19 -1.87 -1.07
CA VAL A 10 20.83 -3.07 -0.30
C VAL A 10 21.54 -4.32 -0.84
N GLY A 11 22.00 -4.29 -2.09
CA GLY A 11 22.50 -5.45 -2.80
C GLY A 11 21.42 -6.11 -3.65
N ASP A 12 21.76 -7.26 -4.24
CA ASP A 12 20.88 -8.01 -5.14
C ASP A 12 19.81 -8.79 -4.36
N VAL A 13 18.94 -8.04 -3.66
CA VAL A 13 17.87 -8.58 -2.81
C VAL A 13 16.54 -8.01 -3.24
N LEU A 14 15.60 -8.86 -3.63
CA LEU A 14 14.21 -8.51 -3.86
C LEU A 14 13.45 -8.70 -2.54
N MET A 15 12.87 -7.64 -2.03
CA MET A 15 12.12 -7.65 -0.77
C MET A 15 10.63 -7.60 -1.05
N LEU A 16 9.89 -8.57 -0.54
CA LEU A 16 8.44 -8.70 -0.72
C LEU A 16 7.76 -8.53 0.64
N THR A 17 7.08 -7.41 0.85
CA THR A 17 6.32 -7.15 2.08
C THR A 17 4.86 -7.52 1.86
N LEU A 18 4.36 -8.47 2.67
CA LEU A 18 3.02 -9.00 2.56
C LEU A 18 2.06 -8.36 3.56
N LYS A 19 2.52 -8.14 4.79
CA LYS A 19 1.70 -7.68 5.91
C LYS A 19 2.49 -6.76 6.83
N ASN A 20 1.76 -5.93 7.56
CA ASN A 20 2.33 -5.18 8.67
C ASN A 20 2.57 -6.13 9.85
N SER A 21 3.80 -6.14 10.35
CA SER A 21 4.15 -6.92 11.55
C SER A 21 3.63 -6.31 12.86
N GLY A 22 3.31 -5.01 12.85
CA GLY A 22 3.07 -4.25 14.09
C GLY A 22 4.27 -4.40 15.04
N ASP A 23 3.97 -4.51 16.33
CA ASP A 23 4.98 -4.71 17.39
C ASP A 23 5.32 -6.20 17.64
N ALA A 24 4.91 -7.10 16.74
CA ALA A 24 5.17 -8.53 16.90
C ALA A 24 6.66 -8.84 16.79
N LYS A 25 7.13 -9.75 17.64
CA LYS A 25 8.48 -10.30 17.51
C LYS A 25 8.58 -11.11 16.24
N LEU A 26 9.62 -10.80 15.44
CA LEU A 26 9.87 -11.44 14.16
C LEU A 26 10.99 -12.47 14.28
N ALA A 27 10.82 -13.56 13.54
CA ALA A 27 11.85 -14.55 13.27
C ALA A 27 12.13 -14.66 11.78
N VAL A 28 13.29 -15.20 11.45
CA VAL A 28 13.73 -15.41 10.09
C VAL A 28 14.11 -16.87 9.90
N GLU A 29 13.57 -17.48 8.85
CA GLU A 29 13.98 -18.80 8.37
C GLU A 29 14.57 -18.64 6.96
N ARG A 30 15.85 -18.98 6.83
CA ARG A 30 16.56 -18.91 5.52
C ARG A 30 16.87 -20.29 4.99
N LYS A 31 16.51 -20.54 3.74
CA LYS A 31 16.90 -21.72 2.96
C LYS A 31 17.40 -21.24 1.59
N GLY A 32 18.61 -21.60 1.24
CA GLY A 32 19.23 -21.16 -0.01
C GLY A 32 19.19 -19.65 -0.23
N LYS A 33 18.55 -19.25 -1.32
CA LYS A 33 18.37 -17.83 -1.71
C LYS A 33 17.11 -17.18 -1.14
N VAL A 34 16.32 -17.91 -0.36
CA VAL A 34 15.04 -17.41 0.17
C VAL A 34 15.12 -17.27 1.68
N ALA A 35 14.72 -16.11 2.20
CA ALA A 35 14.50 -15.88 3.62
C ALA A 35 13.06 -15.48 3.88
N ARG A 36 12.38 -16.27 4.67
CA ARG A 36 11.06 -16.02 5.21
C ARG A 36 11.17 -15.17 6.47
N VAL A 37 10.42 -14.08 6.54
CA VAL A 37 10.26 -13.29 7.75
C VAL A 37 8.85 -13.50 8.27
N PHE A 38 8.71 -13.90 9.52
CA PHE A 38 7.41 -14.28 10.07
C PHE A 38 7.26 -13.86 11.54
N ARG A 39 6.03 -13.72 11.98
CA ARG A 39 5.69 -13.45 13.39
C ARG A 39 5.85 -14.72 14.21
N GLU A 40 6.62 -14.66 15.32
CA GLU A 40 6.84 -15.80 16.19
C GLU A 40 5.55 -16.33 16.84
N ASP A 41 4.64 -15.43 17.22
CA ASP A 41 3.41 -15.76 17.95
C ASP A 41 2.37 -16.53 17.11
N LYS A 42 2.32 -16.26 15.81
CA LYS A 42 1.32 -16.84 14.91
C LYS A 42 1.91 -17.68 13.79
N GLN A 43 3.23 -17.74 13.68
CA GLN A 43 3.92 -18.35 12.53
C GLN A 43 3.48 -17.80 11.18
N GLU A 44 2.95 -16.57 11.17
CA GLU A 44 2.43 -15.89 9.98
C GLU A 44 3.55 -15.19 9.23
N THR A 45 3.70 -15.50 7.95
CA THR A 45 4.67 -14.83 7.08
C THR A 45 4.26 -13.38 6.82
N VAL A 46 5.17 -12.45 7.05
CA VAL A 46 4.98 -11.02 6.84
C VAL A 46 5.82 -10.48 5.68
N ALA A 47 6.94 -11.12 5.39
CA ALA A 47 7.78 -10.73 4.26
C ALA A 47 8.65 -11.89 3.76
N TRP A 48 9.15 -11.73 2.54
CA TRP A 48 10.18 -12.56 1.92
C TRP A 48 11.34 -11.70 1.45
N ASN A 49 12.56 -12.20 1.60
CA ASN A 49 13.74 -11.65 0.97
C ASN A 49 14.33 -12.70 0.04
N ILE A 50 14.46 -12.34 -1.24
CA ILE A 50 15.01 -13.21 -2.27
C ILE A 50 16.40 -12.67 -2.62
N PHE A 51 17.43 -13.43 -2.27
CA PHE A 51 18.83 -13.09 -2.52
C PHE A 51 19.27 -13.53 -3.92
N ASP A 52 20.25 -12.83 -4.47
CA ASP A 52 20.70 -13.01 -5.87
C ASP A 52 19.53 -12.94 -6.85
N ALA A 53 18.63 -11.99 -6.62
CA ALA A 53 17.34 -11.91 -7.30
C ALA A 53 17.47 -11.76 -8.81
N SER A 54 18.50 -11.03 -9.28
CA SER A 54 18.80 -10.88 -10.72
C SER A 54 19.20 -12.18 -11.41
N SER A 55 19.47 -13.26 -10.67
CA SER A 55 19.72 -14.58 -11.25
C SER A 55 18.45 -15.33 -11.67
N PHE A 56 17.28 -14.89 -11.21
CA PHE A 56 15.99 -15.48 -11.57
C PHE A 56 15.37 -14.83 -12.80
N PHE A 57 15.47 -13.50 -12.87
CA PHE A 57 14.98 -12.67 -13.98
C PHE A 57 15.58 -11.26 -13.90
N ALA A 58 15.52 -10.53 -14.99
CA ALA A 58 15.90 -9.13 -15.00
C ALA A 58 14.92 -8.30 -14.15
N ILE A 59 15.45 -7.43 -13.28
CA ILE A 59 14.68 -6.52 -12.45
C ILE A 59 15.03 -5.10 -12.88
N GLU A 60 14.03 -4.41 -13.40
CA GLU A 60 14.17 -3.02 -13.82
C GLU A 60 13.62 -2.08 -12.74
N GLY A 61 14.29 -0.95 -12.52
CA GLY A 61 13.87 0.06 -11.58
C GLY A 61 14.58 0.01 -10.23
N LYS A 62 14.25 0.99 -9.39
CA LYS A 62 14.78 1.20 -8.04
C LYS A 62 13.65 1.68 -7.13
N GLY A 63 13.55 1.16 -5.93
CA GLY A 63 12.45 1.40 -5.01
C GLY A 63 11.34 0.38 -5.22
N GLN A 64 10.09 0.80 -5.36
CA GLN A 64 9.00 -0.12 -5.67
C GLN A 64 9.13 -0.64 -7.10
N VAL A 65 8.97 -1.95 -7.25
CA VAL A 65 8.96 -2.63 -8.55
C VAL A 65 7.70 -3.47 -8.69
N PHE A 66 7.25 -3.66 -9.93
CA PHE A 66 6.05 -4.44 -10.23
C PHE A 66 6.45 -5.68 -11.00
N LEU A 67 6.09 -6.84 -10.48
CA LEU A 67 6.41 -8.12 -11.10
C LEU A 67 5.32 -8.54 -12.11
N THR A 68 5.73 -9.22 -13.17
CA THR A 68 4.80 -9.94 -14.05
C THR A 68 4.34 -11.24 -13.39
N ASP A 69 3.28 -11.87 -13.92
CA ASP A 69 2.82 -13.17 -13.39
C ASP A 69 3.88 -14.24 -13.57
N GLU A 70 4.61 -14.23 -14.70
CA GLU A 70 5.71 -15.17 -14.94
C GLU A 70 6.85 -15.01 -13.92
N GLN A 71 7.16 -13.76 -13.53
CA GLN A 71 8.16 -13.51 -12.49
C GLN A 71 7.68 -14.01 -11.13
N VAL A 72 6.41 -13.81 -10.78
CA VAL A 72 5.82 -14.33 -9.53
C VAL A 72 5.78 -15.86 -9.56
N ASP A 73 5.43 -16.48 -10.69
CA ASP A 73 5.47 -17.94 -10.83
C ASP A 73 6.89 -18.49 -10.69
N ARG A 74 7.88 -17.79 -11.22
CA ARG A 74 9.29 -18.15 -11.05
C ARG A 74 9.73 -18.11 -9.58
N LEU A 75 9.30 -17.09 -8.83
CA LEU A 75 9.54 -17.01 -7.38
C LEU A 75 8.83 -18.13 -6.63
N ASN A 76 7.59 -18.47 -6.99
CA ASN A 76 6.85 -19.57 -6.40
C ASN A 76 7.55 -20.93 -6.61
N GLN A 77 8.11 -21.15 -7.79
CA GLN A 77 8.93 -22.36 -8.05
C GLN A 77 10.17 -22.40 -7.15
N GLU A 78 10.79 -21.23 -6.90
CA GLU A 78 11.95 -21.15 -6.02
C GLU A 78 11.57 -21.41 -4.56
N LEU A 79 10.46 -20.82 -4.07
CA LEU A 79 9.95 -21.10 -2.74
C LEU A 79 9.68 -22.59 -2.53
N GLU A 80 9.01 -23.23 -3.49
CA GLU A 80 8.72 -24.67 -3.45
C GLU A 80 10.02 -25.52 -3.48
N ARG A 81 10.98 -25.16 -4.32
CA ARG A 81 12.27 -25.83 -4.40
C ARG A 81 13.02 -25.78 -3.07
N GLU A 82 12.95 -24.66 -2.37
CA GLU A 82 13.56 -24.47 -1.06
C GLU A 82 12.70 -25.03 0.09
N GLY A 83 11.56 -25.69 -0.22
CA GLY A 83 10.72 -26.38 0.75
C GLY A 83 9.82 -25.46 1.57
N PHE A 84 9.39 -24.34 1.00
CA PHE A 84 8.32 -23.50 1.53
C PHE A 84 7.00 -23.81 0.84
N ALA A 85 5.92 -23.94 1.62
CA ALA A 85 4.60 -24.30 1.10
C ALA A 85 3.76 -23.08 0.69
N GLU A 86 4.13 -21.89 1.15
CA GLU A 86 3.41 -20.66 0.84
C GLU A 86 3.61 -20.26 -0.61
N ARG A 87 2.58 -19.64 -1.19
CA ARG A 87 2.60 -19.09 -2.53
C ARG A 87 2.38 -17.59 -2.53
N LEU A 88 3.15 -16.90 -3.34
CA LEU A 88 2.96 -15.49 -3.66
C LEU A 88 1.81 -15.35 -4.66
N VAL A 89 1.00 -14.32 -4.46
CA VAL A 89 -0.07 -13.95 -5.38
C VAL A 89 0.21 -12.56 -5.92
N ASN A 90 0.17 -12.41 -7.23
CA ASN A 90 0.33 -11.12 -7.88
C ASN A 90 -0.96 -10.32 -7.74
N ASP A 91 -0.90 -9.24 -6.96
CA ASP A 91 -2.01 -8.31 -6.77
C ASP A 91 -1.83 -7.15 -7.76
N ARG A 92 -2.69 -7.11 -8.77
CA ARG A 92 -2.68 -6.09 -9.84
C ARG A 92 -3.71 -4.98 -9.62
N GLU A 93 -4.44 -5.01 -8.52
CA GLU A 93 -5.38 -3.93 -8.22
C GLU A 93 -4.64 -2.59 -8.05
N PRO A 94 -5.13 -1.51 -8.68
CA PRO A 94 -4.59 -0.17 -8.44
C PRO A 94 -4.64 0.15 -6.95
N LYS A 95 -3.52 0.66 -6.41
CA LYS A 95 -3.42 0.98 -4.98
C LYS A 95 -3.69 2.46 -4.68
N PHE A 96 -3.67 3.30 -5.70
CA PHE A 96 -4.12 4.67 -5.62
C PHE A 96 -5.31 4.84 -6.54
N VAL A 97 -6.45 5.19 -5.97
CA VAL A 97 -7.72 5.30 -6.70
C VAL A 97 -8.50 6.54 -6.30
N VAL A 98 -9.41 6.96 -7.16
CA VAL A 98 -10.44 7.93 -6.79
C VAL A 98 -11.34 7.31 -5.72
N GLY A 99 -11.58 8.03 -4.63
CA GLY A 99 -12.56 7.67 -3.61
C GLY A 99 -13.60 8.77 -3.45
N GLU A 100 -14.81 8.40 -3.04
CA GLU A 100 -15.90 9.33 -2.68
C GLU A 100 -16.30 9.12 -1.22
N ILE A 101 -16.32 10.18 -0.43
CA ILE A 101 -16.77 10.13 0.97
C ILE A 101 -18.31 10.06 0.97
N LEU A 102 -18.84 8.89 1.31
CA LEU A 102 -20.29 8.65 1.37
C LEU A 102 -20.89 9.07 2.71
N GLU A 103 -20.18 8.80 3.80
CA GLU A 103 -20.59 9.11 5.16
C GLU A 103 -19.40 9.59 5.98
N MET A 104 -19.66 10.47 6.94
CA MET A 104 -18.64 10.98 7.84
C MET A 104 -19.25 11.23 9.20
N VAL A 105 -18.65 10.67 10.25
CA VAL A 105 -19.03 10.92 11.65
C VAL A 105 -17.81 11.31 12.47
N ALA A 106 -18.00 12.15 13.49
CA ALA A 106 -16.93 12.54 14.39
C ALA A 106 -16.38 11.30 15.14
N HIS A 107 -15.07 11.25 15.31
CA HIS A 107 -14.41 10.18 16.07
C HIS A 107 -14.73 10.33 17.56
N PRO A 108 -15.16 9.25 18.28
CA PRO A 108 -15.60 9.37 19.67
C PRO A 108 -14.51 9.87 20.63
N ASP A 109 -13.24 9.53 20.35
CA ASP A 109 -12.09 9.87 21.21
C ASP A 109 -11.15 10.91 20.56
N SER A 110 -11.66 11.78 19.68
CA SER A 110 -10.84 12.80 19.04
C SER A 110 -11.69 14.00 18.61
N ASP A 111 -11.15 15.19 18.83
CA ASP A 111 -11.75 16.47 18.46
C ASP A 111 -11.47 16.90 17.00
N HIS A 112 -10.60 16.16 16.30
CA HIS A 112 -10.16 16.51 14.94
C HIS A 112 -10.19 15.34 13.96
N LEU A 113 -10.46 14.11 14.43
CA LEU A 113 -10.59 12.95 13.55
C LEU A 113 -12.06 12.70 13.19
N ASN A 114 -12.25 12.16 12.01
CA ASN A 114 -13.55 11.68 11.52
C ASN A 114 -13.40 10.24 11.03
N ILE A 115 -14.44 9.44 11.22
CA ILE A 115 -14.60 8.11 10.66
C ILE A 115 -15.41 8.29 9.37
N CYS A 116 -14.80 7.95 8.24
CA CYS A 116 -15.39 8.13 6.92
C CYS A 116 -15.68 6.76 6.29
N GLN A 117 -16.86 6.63 5.66
CA GLN A 117 -17.14 5.54 4.73
C GLN A 117 -16.84 6.04 3.32
N VAL A 118 -15.89 5.42 2.66
CA VAL A 118 -15.35 5.90 1.38
C VAL A 118 -15.57 4.84 0.31
N ALA A 119 -16.35 5.15 -0.72
CA ALA A 119 -16.46 4.32 -1.91
C ALA A 119 -15.12 4.37 -2.68
N VAL A 120 -14.58 3.21 -3.01
CA VAL A 120 -13.31 3.05 -3.76
C VAL A 120 -13.48 2.13 -4.97
N GLY A 121 -14.69 1.95 -5.41
CA GLY A 121 -15.11 1.15 -6.55
C GLY A 121 -16.63 0.97 -6.57
N PRO A 122 -17.20 0.37 -7.63
CA PRO A 122 -18.65 0.26 -7.81
C PRO A 122 -19.36 -0.38 -6.60
N ASP A 123 -18.78 -1.44 -6.04
CA ASP A 123 -19.36 -2.21 -4.93
C ASP A 123 -18.37 -2.33 -3.75
N LYS A 124 -17.43 -1.41 -3.65
CA LYS A 124 -16.36 -1.46 -2.64
C LYS A 124 -16.33 -0.17 -1.83
N THR A 125 -16.66 -0.28 -0.56
CA THR A 125 -16.57 0.80 0.43
C THR A 125 -15.56 0.39 1.52
N VAL A 126 -14.76 1.34 1.95
CA VAL A 126 -13.79 1.13 3.04
C VAL A 126 -13.96 2.21 4.11
N GLN A 127 -13.75 1.83 5.36
CA GLN A 127 -13.66 2.79 6.46
C GLN A 127 -12.26 3.40 6.50
N ILE A 128 -12.19 4.71 6.54
CA ILE A 128 -10.94 5.47 6.71
C ILE A 128 -11.11 6.47 7.84
N VAL A 129 -10.20 6.47 8.79
CA VAL A 129 -10.13 7.49 9.84
C VAL A 129 -9.19 8.59 9.40
N ALA A 130 -9.67 9.82 9.35
CA ALA A 130 -8.91 10.95 8.82
C ALA A 130 -9.13 12.26 9.61
N GLY A 131 -8.07 13.08 9.67
CA GLY A 131 -8.09 14.41 10.25
C GLY A 131 -7.93 15.54 9.22
N ALA A 132 -8.41 15.33 8.00
CA ALA A 132 -8.34 16.32 6.95
C ALA A 132 -9.37 17.43 7.17
N PRO A 133 -8.95 18.71 7.25
CA PRO A 133 -9.86 19.80 7.56
C PRO A 133 -10.88 20.10 6.47
N ASN A 134 -10.64 19.65 5.25
CA ASN A 134 -11.52 19.84 4.10
C ASN A 134 -12.37 18.60 3.77
N ALA A 135 -12.27 17.53 4.58
CA ALA A 135 -13.10 16.34 4.40
C ALA A 135 -14.58 16.69 4.59
N ARG A 136 -15.42 16.20 3.68
CA ARG A 136 -16.88 16.37 3.72
C ARG A 136 -17.56 15.27 2.90
N VAL A 137 -18.79 14.96 3.22
CA VAL A 137 -19.62 14.04 2.44
C VAL A 137 -19.76 14.53 1.01
N GLY A 138 -19.67 13.65 0.04
CA GLY A 138 -19.67 13.91 -1.40
C GLY A 138 -18.33 14.32 -1.99
N LEU A 139 -17.31 14.62 -1.15
CA LEU A 139 -15.98 14.96 -1.67
C LEU A 139 -15.35 13.74 -2.33
N LYS A 140 -14.87 13.96 -3.56
CA LYS A 140 -14.02 13.01 -4.29
C LYS A 140 -12.56 13.36 -4.08
N THR A 141 -11.76 12.36 -3.77
CA THR A 141 -10.35 12.51 -3.41
C THR A 141 -9.53 11.32 -3.87
N ILE A 142 -8.21 11.37 -3.71
CA ILE A 142 -7.35 10.20 -3.97
C ILE A 142 -7.17 9.41 -2.68
N VAL A 143 -7.39 8.11 -2.79
CA VAL A 143 -7.24 7.15 -1.70
C VAL A 143 -6.09 6.19 -1.98
N ALA A 144 -5.16 6.10 -1.04
CA ALA A 144 -4.17 5.03 -0.98
C ALA A 144 -4.79 3.84 -0.24
N LEU A 145 -4.95 2.73 -0.95
CA LEU A 145 -5.50 1.47 -0.42
C LEU A 145 -4.41 0.63 0.27
N PRO A 146 -4.78 -0.34 1.11
CA PRO A 146 -3.83 -1.30 1.67
C PRO A 146 -3.00 -2.00 0.58
N GLY A 147 -1.68 -2.00 0.76
CA GLY A 147 -0.72 -2.46 -0.25
C GLY A 147 -0.14 -1.33 -1.11
N ALA A 148 -0.52 -0.08 -0.88
CA ALA A 148 0.14 1.07 -1.48
C ALA A 148 1.49 1.35 -0.79
N MET A 149 2.44 1.87 -1.56
CA MET A 149 3.67 2.48 -1.07
C MET A 149 3.66 3.95 -1.45
N MET A 150 3.76 4.81 -0.45
CA MET A 150 3.79 6.26 -0.63
C MET A 150 5.14 6.71 -1.22
N PRO A 151 5.22 7.89 -1.84
CA PRO A 151 6.47 8.42 -2.41
C PRO A 151 7.61 8.57 -1.40
N ASP A 152 7.31 8.74 -0.12
CA ASP A 152 8.31 8.78 0.97
C ASP A 152 8.77 7.38 1.43
N GLY A 153 8.22 6.31 0.84
CA GLY A 153 8.51 4.92 1.17
C GLY A 153 7.64 4.33 2.27
N SER A 154 6.73 5.10 2.89
CA SER A 154 5.79 4.55 3.87
C SER A 154 4.77 3.61 3.21
N LEU A 155 4.38 2.57 3.95
CA LEU A 155 3.51 1.51 3.45
C LEU A 155 2.11 1.63 4.06
N ILE A 156 1.09 1.50 3.24
CA ILE A 156 -0.30 1.54 3.67
C ILE A 156 -0.78 0.11 3.95
N PHE A 157 -1.16 -0.13 5.20
CA PHE A 157 -1.76 -1.38 5.67
C PHE A 157 -3.06 -1.11 6.44
N PRO A 158 -3.94 -2.11 6.57
CA PRO A 158 -5.03 -2.03 7.53
C PRO A 158 -4.49 -1.71 8.92
N GLY A 159 -5.09 -0.75 9.60
CA GLY A 159 -4.66 -0.32 10.93
C GLY A 159 -5.82 0.19 11.76
N ALA A 160 -5.49 0.86 12.87
CA ALA A 160 -6.46 1.54 13.71
C ALA A 160 -5.89 2.87 14.21
N LEU A 161 -6.72 3.90 14.24
CA LEU A 161 -6.42 5.17 14.89
C LEU A 161 -7.34 5.35 16.11
N ARG A 162 -6.74 5.45 17.28
CA ARG A 162 -7.46 5.56 18.57
C ARG A 162 -8.61 4.54 18.72
N GLY A 163 -8.35 3.28 18.35
CA GLY A 163 -9.31 2.19 18.46
C GLY A 163 -10.20 1.97 17.24
N GLU A 164 -10.38 2.96 16.39
CA GLU A 164 -11.21 2.85 15.18
C GLU A 164 -10.39 2.32 13.99
N LYS A 165 -10.95 1.32 13.30
CA LYS A 165 -10.28 0.66 12.16
C LYS A 165 -10.17 1.61 10.96
N SER A 166 -9.04 1.55 10.26
CA SER A 166 -8.78 2.32 9.03
C SER A 166 -8.16 1.43 7.97
N TYR A 167 -8.74 1.42 6.78
CA TYR A 167 -8.38 0.55 5.66
C TYR A 167 -7.90 1.36 4.46
N GLY A 168 -7.04 2.34 4.70
CA GLY A 168 -6.47 3.20 3.68
C GLY A 168 -6.18 4.59 4.20
N MET A 169 -5.78 5.47 3.30
CA MET A 169 -5.48 6.86 3.59
C MET A 169 -6.01 7.75 2.46
N MET A 170 -6.73 8.81 2.80
CA MET A 170 -7.05 9.89 1.87
C MET A 170 -5.84 10.81 1.75
N CYS A 171 -5.37 11.02 0.53
CA CYS A 171 -4.07 11.62 0.25
C CYS A 171 -4.14 13.14 0.05
N SER A 172 -3.16 13.84 0.60
CA SER A 172 -2.89 15.23 0.23
C SER A 172 -1.94 15.31 -0.97
N PRO A 173 -1.91 16.44 -1.70
CA PRO A 173 -0.95 16.62 -2.81
C PRO A 173 0.51 16.51 -2.37
N ARG A 174 0.83 16.90 -1.13
CA ARG A 174 2.19 16.83 -0.59
C ARG A 174 2.63 15.40 -0.32
N GLU A 175 1.74 14.58 0.24
CA GLU A 175 2.03 13.15 0.49
C GLU A 175 2.26 12.38 -0.81
N LEU A 176 1.60 12.80 -1.90
CA LEU A 176 1.83 12.24 -3.22
C LEU A 176 2.98 12.90 -3.99
N HIS A 177 3.72 13.82 -3.37
CA HIS A 177 4.82 14.57 -3.98
C HIS A 177 4.44 15.23 -5.32
N LEU A 178 3.19 15.70 -5.42
CA LEU A 178 2.72 16.34 -6.65
C LEU A 178 3.36 17.72 -6.86
N PRO A 179 3.61 18.12 -8.12
CA PRO A 179 4.19 19.42 -8.42
C PRO A 179 3.27 20.54 -7.92
N ASN A 180 3.85 21.65 -7.47
CA ASN A 180 3.13 22.82 -6.94
C ASN A 180 2.13 22.52 -5.79
N ALA A 181 2.35 21.42 -5.06
CA ALA A 181 1.52 21.06 -3.92
C ALA A 181 1.40 22.21 -2.89
N PRO A 182 0.18 22.65 -2.54
CA PRO A 182 -0.01 23.77 -1.63
C PRO A 182 0.52 23.45 -0.23
N GLN A 183 1.12 24.45 0.43
CA GLN A 183 1.68 24.33 1.78
C GLN A 183 0.62 24.44 2.89
N LYS A 184 -0.57 23.92 2.64
CA LYS A 184 -1.69 23.85 3.60
C LYS A 184 -2.11 22.40 3.85
N ARG A 185 -2.73 22.16 5.00
CA ARG A 185 -3.35 20.85 5.30
C ARG A 185 -4.60 20.65 4.44
N GLY A 186 -4.83 19.43 4.01
CA GLY A 186 -6.04 19.04 3.29
C GLY A 186 -5.74 17.91 2.29
N ILE A 187 -6.75 17.10 2.03
CA ILE A 187 -6.73 16.06 1.00
C ILE A 187 -7.00 16.67 -0.38
N ILE A 188 -6.66 15.95 -1.44
CA ILE A 188 -6.95 16.36 -2.81
C ILE A 188 -8.48 16.48 -2.98
N GLU A 189 -8.91 17.55 -3.63
CA GLU A 189 -10.30 17.72 -4.07
C GLU A 189 -10.37 17.51 -5.57
N LEU A 190 -11.14 16.53 -5.99
CA LEU A 190 -11.34 16.18 -7.41
C LEU A 190 -12.69 16.71 -7.88
N ASP A 191 -12.85 16.78 -9.19
CA ASP A 191 -14.11 17.13 -9.84
C ASP A 191 -15.22 16.10 -9.50
N ASP A 192 -16.45 16.57 -9.36
CA ASP A 192 -17.61 15.75 -9.07
C ASP A 192 -17.91 14.70 -10.17
N ALA A 193 -17.41 14.91 -11.39
CA ALA A 193 -17.53 13.97 -12.49
C ALA A 193 -16.62 12.75 -12.39
N GLU A 194 -15.62 12.77 -11.51
CA GLU A 194 -14.71 11.64 -11.33
C GLU A 194 -15.45 10.42 -10.73
N VAL A 195 -15.02 9.22 -11.12
CA VAL A 195 -15.69 7.97 -10.73
C VAL A 195 -14.87 7.22 -9.70
N ALA A 196 -15.48 6.88 -8.56
CA ALA A 196 -14.83 6.10 -7.51
C ALA A 196 -14.31 4.75 -8.05
N GLY A 197 -13.05 4.41 -7.70
CA GLY A 197 -12.34 3.24 -8.19
C GLY A 197 -11.49 3.49 -9.43
N THR A 198 -11.62 4.65 -10.10
CA THR A 198 -10.71 5.01 -11.20
C THR A 198 -9.27 5.08 -10.69
N PRO A 199 -8.30 4.43 -11.36
CA PRO A 199 -6.90 4.53 -10.98
C PRO A 199 -6.42 5.98 -11.00
N PHE A 200 -5.59 6.34 -10.01
CA PHE A 200 -4.98 7.66 -9.96
C PHE A 200 -4.00 7.85 -11.11
N ASP A 201 -4.20 8.93 -11.86
CA ASP A 201 -3.29 9.42 -12.89
C ASP A 201 -2.98 10.90 -12.58
N PRO A 202 -1.74 11.25 -12.20
CA PRO A 202 -1.39 12.65 -11.91
C PRO A 202 -1.67 13.62 -13.05
N ALA A 203 -1.52 13.18 -14.29
CA ALA A 203 -1.75 14.04 -15.47
C ALA A 203 -3.23 14.39 -15.66
N ARG A 204 -4.13 13.53 -15.15
CA ARG A 204 -5.58 13.74 -15.22
C ARG A 204 -6.15 14.40 -13.95
N HIS A 205 -5.66 13.97 -12.78
CA HIS A 205 -6.29 14.28 -11.49
C HIS A 205 -5.59 15.42 -10.73
N TRP A 206 -4.48 15.94 -11.27
CA TRP A 206 -3.78 17.06 -10.67
C TRP A 206 -3.42 18.10 -11.70
N HIS A 207 -4.02 19.26 -11.62
CA HIS A 207 -3.74 20.42 -12.46
C HIS A 207 -3.08 21.51 -11.63
N GLU A 208 -2.14 22.24 -12.24
CA GLU A 208 -1.45 23.40 -11.64
C GLU A 208 -2.42 24.58 -11.44
#